data_566c9f8b7634261eaf225c6c6dca41d5
#
_entry.id   566c9f8b7634261eaf225c6c6dca41d5
#
_cell.length_a   1.000
_cell.length_b   1.000
_cell.length_c   1.000
_cell.angle_alpha   90.00
_cell.angle_beta   90.00
_cell.angle_gamma   90.00
#
_symmetry.space_group_name_H-M   'P 1'
#
loop_
_entity.id
_entity.type
_entity.pdbx_description
1 polymer ?
#
loop_
_entity_poly.entity_id
_entity_poly.type
_entity_poly.pdbx_seq_one_letter_code
_entity_poly.pdbx_strand_id
1 'polypeptide(L)'
;SDVYKRQDKAAYTDIEYVPASREVTDDDVQSSIDSFCNDNSETSEDKTSAIKDGDKVNVDYVETISGTEKDSKTDYSLTIGNNTLGDGSDDQLIGSKAGDVKEITVTYPDDYSDTTVAGLTATYKVTVNYISVKTVPEYTDALVKKATDGEYTTTDAYTKHLREDLQADKNKDADDEDKASVLKAVEEKVTFEKYPEDEIKTYIQTTVNNAKQNAENYGIDFTTYMAYFYGCSDEAAFLEKLHTAVESVMKEKIVVSCIALDNDLVADADDVKAYRAKVMEDNKLESDADVDKYYSEDDLIFYATEENVLDFLMKRAVEKTATATDADSETTESETTE
;
A
#
# COMPACT_ATOMS: atom_id res chain seq x y z
N SER A 1 22.96 -27.08 -8.57
CA SER A 1 24.12 -26.46 -9.20
C SER A 1 25.14 -26.03 -8.15
N ASP A 2 26.44 -25.88 -8.50
CA ASP A 2 27.52 -25.63 -7.52
C ASP A 2 27.46 -24.26 -6.82
N VAL A 3 26.63 -23.33 -7.31
CA VAL A 3 26.42 -22.01 -6.72
C VAL A 3 25.75 -22.11 -5.33
N TYR A 4 24.92 -23.12 -5.13
CA TYR A 4 24.15 -23.36 -3.90
C TYR A 4 24.87 -24.27 -2.87
N LYS A 5 26.13 -24.60 -3.06
CA LYS A 5 26.81 -25.62 -2.26
C LYS A 5 27.88 -25.13 -1.29
N ARG A 6 28.15 -23.85 -1.19
CA ARG A 6 29.23 -23.33 -0.35
C ARG A 6 28.79 -22.16 0.54
N GLN A 7 28.29 -22.50 1.72
CA GLN A 7 28.26 -21.56 2.82
C GLN A 7 29.06 -22.10 4.01
N ASP A 8 29.75 -21.17 4.68
CA ASP A 8 30.38 -21.50 5.95
C ASP A 8 29.27 -21.71 6.99
N LYS A 9 29.19 -22.94 7.56
CA LYS A 9 28.21 -23.26 8.61
C LYS A 9 28.26 -22.34 9.83
N ALA A 10 29.35 -21.60 9.99
CA ALA A 10 29.48 -20.57 11.02
C ALA A 10 28.59 -19.33 10.77
N ALA A 11 28.10 -19.11 9.56
CA ALA A 11 27.33 -17.90 9.24
C ALA A 11 25.99 -17.83 9.99
N TYR A 12 25.39 -18.96 10.33
CA TYR A 12 24.12 -19.02 11.06
C TYR A 12 24.23 -19.58 12.48
N THR A 13 25.41 -19.41 13.11
CA THR A 13 25.62 -19.56 14.56
C THR A 13 25.77 -18.18 15.19
N ASP A 14 25.38 -18.05 16.44
CA ASP A 14 25.46 -16.80 17.21
C ASP A 14 24.83 -15.59 16.48
N ILE A 15 23.61 -15.79 15.97
CA ILE A 15 22.81 -14.74 15.35
C ILE A 15 22.19 -13.91 16.49
N GLU A 16 22.42 -12.61 16.46
CA GLU A 16 21.83 -11.70 17.41
C GLU A 16 20.90 -10.73 16.66
N TYR A 17 19.71 -10.48 17.22
CA TYR A 17 18.74 -9.53 16.67
C TYR A 17 18.09 -8.71 17.79
N VAL A 18 17.55 -7.56 17.44
CA VAL A 18 16.74 -6.72 18.34
C VAL A 18 15.28 -7.05 18.04
N PRO A 19 14.52 -7.56 19.05
CA PRO A 19 13.13 -7.88 18.83
C PRO A 19 12.29 -6.66 18.47
N ALA A 20 11.41 -6.81 17.48
CA ALA A 20 10.45 -5.80 17.11
C ALA A 20 9.43 -5.54 18.23
N SER A 21 8.87 -4.34 18.26
CA SER A 21 7.90 -3.95 19.30
C SER A 21 6.57 -4.66 19.09
N ARG A 22 6.06 -5.28 20.16
CA ARG A 22 4.73 -5.89 20.23
C ARG A 22 3.75 -5.06 21.05
N GLU A 23 4.13 -3.83 21.40
CA GLU A 23 3.30 -2.98 22.25
C GLU A 23 2.12 -2.42 21.46
N VAL A 24 0.92 -2.57 21.99
CA VAL A 24 -0.30 -1.88 21.53
C VAL A 24 -0.55 -0.70 22.46
N THR A 25 -0.38 0.49 21.94
CA THR A 25 -0.58 1.73 22.68
C THR A 25 -2.05 2.10 22.81
N ASP A 26 -2.39 3.00 23.71
CA ASP A 26 -3.73 3.56 23.81
C ASP A 26 -4.09 4.41 22.56
N ASP A 27 -3.11 5.00 21.91
CA ASP A 27 -3.28 5.75 20.66
C ASP A 27 -3.64 4.82 19.50
N ASP A 28 -3.06 3.61 19.42
CA ASP A 28 -3.44 2.60 18.42
C ASP A 28 -4.93 2.22 18.57
N VAL A 29 -5.34 1.98 19.82
CA VAL A 29 -6.74 1.64 20.13
C VAL A 29 -7.67 2.81 19.82
N GLN A 30 -7.28 4.04 20.16
CA GLN A 30 -8.08 5.24 19.84
C GLN A 30 -8.21 5.43 18.33
N SER A 31 -7.16 5.21 17.58
CA SER A 31 -7.18 5.28 16.11
C SER A 31 -8.15 4.26 15.49
N SER A 32 -8.21 3.05 16.06
CA SER A 32 -9.18 2.03 15.63
C SER A 32 -10.63 2.41 15.98
N ILE A 33 -10.85 3.03 17.15
CA ILE A 33 -12.17 3.56 17.56
C ILE A 33 -12.59 4.70 16.62
N ASP A 34 -11.68 5.61 16.29
CA ASP A 34 -11.97 6.73 15.39
C ASP A 34 -12.30 6.23 13.98
N SER A 35 -11.57 5.22 13.49
CA SER A 35 -11.86 4.55 12.22
C SER A 35 -13.24 3.89 12.25
N PHE A 36 -13.55 3.14 13.31
CA PHE A 36 -14.87 2.52 13.49
C PHE A 36 -16.01 3.56 13.48
N CYS A 37 -15.83 4.70 14.16
CA CYS A 37 -16.82 5.78 14.13
C CYS A 37 -16.94 6.41 12.73
N ASN A 38 -15.80 6.60 12.03
CA ASN A 38 -15.78 7.13 10.68
C ASN A 38 -16.48 6.22 9.67
N ASP A 39 -16.29 4.90 9.78
CA ASP A 39 -16.91 3.90 8.89
C ASP A 39 -18.43 3.82 9.10
N ASN A 40 -18.88 4.14 10.31
CA ASN A 40 -20.31 4.23 10.66
C ASN A 40 -20.89 5.64 10.54
N SER A 41 -20.19 6.55 9.86
CA SER A 41 -20.70 7.90 9.60
C SER A 41 -21.90 7.90 8.67
N GLU A 42 -22.83 8.82 8.94
CA GLU A 42 -23.99 9.05 8.10
C GLU A 42 -23.79 10.31 7.26
N THR A 43 -24.21 10.24 5.99
CA THR A 43 -24.19 11.42 5.10
C THR A 43 -25.62 11.95 4.96
N SER A 44 -25.78 13.24 5.14
CA SER A 44 -27.05 13.93 4.98
C SER A 44 -26.93 15.10 4.00
N GLU A 45 -28.07 15.50 3.42
CA GLU A 45 -28.15 16.62 2.50
C GLU A 45 -28.54 17.91 3.28
N ASP A 46 -27.66 18.90 3.30
CA ASP A 46 -28.00 20.24 3.77
C ASP A 46 -28.39 21.12 2.58
N LYS A 47 -29.66 21.49 2.54
CA LYS A 47 -30.25 22.35 1.50
C LYS A 47 -30.47 23.79 1.98
N THR A 48 -29.97 24.15 3.15
CA THR A 48 -30.26 25.43 3.79
C THR A 48 -29.04 26.32 3.98
N SER A 49 -27.90 25.72 4.27
CA SER A 49 -26.66 26.44 4.49
C SER A 49 -26.07 27.00 3.19
N ALA A 50 -25.26 28.04 3.31
CA ALA A 50 -24.46 28.56 2.23
C ALA A 50 -23.14 27.78 2.14
N ILE A 51 -22.69 27.53 0.92
CA ILE A 51 -21.41 26.87 0.59
C ILE A 51 -20.25 27.65 1.20
N LYS A 52 -19.30 26.93 1.80
CA LYS A 52 -18.04 27.43 2.36
C LYS A 52 -16.87 26.64 1.81
N ASP A 53 -15.69 27.16 2.01
CA ASP A 53 -14.45 26.43 1.74
C ASP A 53 -14.39 25.12 2.54
N GLY A 54 -13.93 24.04 1.90
CA GLY A 54 -13.88 22.68 2.43
C GLY A 54 -15.20 21.90 2.33
N ASP A 55 -16.33 22.53 1.98
CA ASP A 55 -17.60 21.81 1.85
C ASP A 55 -17.58 20.82 0.68
N LYS A 56 -18.17 19.64 0.89
CA LYS A 56 -18.47 18.71 -0.19
C LYS A 56 -19.85 19.01 -0.74
N VAL A 57 -19.93 19.42 -2.00
CA VAL A 57 -21.16 19.90 -2.65
C VAL A 57 -21.56 18.96 -3.76
N ASN A 58 -22.86 18.68 -3.87
CA ASN A 58 -23.44 17.99 -5.02
C ASN A 58 -24.00 19.04 -5.99
N VAL A 59 -23.63 18.92 -7.26
CA VAL A 59 -24.03 19.87 -8.30
C VAL A 59 -24.42 19.15 -9.60
N ASP A 60 -25.24 19.81 -10.40
CA ASP A 60 -25.37 19.52 -11.84
C ASP A 60 -24.62 20.61 -12.60
N TYR A 61 -23.90 20.27 -13.65
CA TYR A 61 -23.26 21.27 -14.49
C TYR A 61 -23.38 20.97 -15.98
N VAL A 62 -23.29 22.05 -16.75
CA VAL A 62 -23.12 22.04 -18.22
C VAL A 62 -21.94 22.94 -18.55
N GLU A 63 -20.92 22.39 -19.16
CA GLU A 63 -19.76 23.11 -19.66
C GLU A 63 -19.99 23.56 -21.12
N THR A 64 -19.67 24.82 -21.42
CA THR A 64 -19.75 25.36 -22.75
C THR A 64 -18.46 26.10 -23.09
N ILE A 65 -17.86 25.81 -24.25
CA ILE A 65 -16.69 26.49 -24.79
C ILE A 65 -17.05 27.04 -26.15
N SER A 66 -16.84 28.37 -26.36
CA SER A 66 -17.17 29.06 -27.62
C SER A 66 -18.61 28.83 -28.08
N GLY A 67 -19.56 28.71 -27.13
CA GLY A 67 -20.98 28.51 -27.40
C GLY A 67 -21.38 27.09 -27.73
N THR A 68 -20.47 26.11 -27.61
CA THR A 68 -20.74 24.67 -27.84
C THR A 68 -20.61 23.94 -26.53
N GLU A 69 -21.62 23.11 -26.19
CA GLU A 69 -21.56 22.21 -25.04
C GLU A 69 -20.42 21.20 -25.24
N LYS A 70 -19.58 21.05 -24.21
CA LYS A 70 -18.43 20.14 -24.20
C LYS A 70 -18.59 18.99 -23.23
N ASP A 71 -19.13 19.26 -22.05
CA ASP A 71 -19.38 18.26 -21.01
C ASP A 71 -20.63 18.65 -20.21
N SER A 72 -21.28 17.63 -19.64
CA SER A 72 -22.38 17.86 -18.70
C SER A 72 -22.47 16.68 -17.73
N LYS A 73 -22.72 16.96 -16.48
CA LYS A 73 -22.94 15.94 -15.45
C LYS A 73 -24.05 16.33 -14.49
N THR A 74 -24.73 15.32 -14.00
CA THR A 74 -25.72 15.41 -12.92
C THR A 74 -25.21 14.65 -11.70
N ASP A 75 -25.63 15.07 -10.52
CA ASP A 75 -25.22 14.46 -9.23
C ASP A 75 -23.70 14.41 -9.05
N TYR A 76 -23.01 15.43 -9.55
CA TYR A 76 -21.55 15.48 -9.49
C TYR A 76 -21.08 16.05 -8.16
N SER A 77 -20.10 15.39 -7.56
CA SER A 77 -19.56 15.78 -6.24
C SER A 77 -18.31 16.63 -6.39
N LEU A 78 -18.32 17.82 -5.82
CA LEU A 78 -17.18 18.73 -5.71
C LEU A 78 -16.75 18.89 -4.26
N THR A 79 -15.48 19.04 -4.01
CA THR A 79 -14.97 19.54 -2.72
C THR A 79 -14.45 20.96 -2.96
N ILE A 80 -15.06 21.93 -2.32
CA ILE A 80 -14.70 23.35 -2.46
C ILE A 80 -13.29 23.58 -1.92
N GLY A 81 -12.44 24.23 -2.72
CA GLY A 81 -11.01 24.39 -2.48
C GLY A 81 -10.13 23.55 -3.41
N ASN A 82 -10.68 22.48 -4.02
CA ASN A 82 -9.93 21.64 -4.95
C ASN A 82 -9.91 22.15 -6.40
N ASN A 83 -10.74 23.16 -6.71
CA ASN A 83 -10.88 23.73 -8.05
C ASN A 83 -11.08 22.68 -9.17
N THR A 84 -11.91 21.67 -8.92
CA THR A 84 -12.10 20.50 -9.81
C THR A 84 -12.61 20.89 -11.20
N LEU A 85 -13.38 21.97 -11.32
CA LEU A 85 -13.84 22.51 -12.61
C LEU A 85 -12.83 23.48 -13.25
N GLY A 86 -11.68 23.71 -12.60
CA GLY A 86 -10.60 24.58 -13.03
C GLY A 86 -10.34 25.73 -12.07
N ASP A 87 -9.23 26.42 -12.26
CA ASP A 87 -8.72 27.46 -11.37
C ASP A 87 -9.76 28.58 -11.10
N GLY A 88 -10.00 28.82 -9.79
CA GLY A 88 -10.94 29.84 -9.31
C GLY A 88 -12.41 29.49 -9.52
N SER A 89 -12.73 28.25 -9.92
CA SER A 89 -14.12 27.80 -10.06
C SER A 89 -14.86 27.79 -8.72
N ASP A 90 -14.21 27.33 -7.69
CA ASP A 90 -14.82 27.08 -6.38
C ASP A 90 -15.14 28.39 -5.65
N ASP A 91 -14.28 29.42 -5.77
CA ASP A 91 -14.51 30.74 -5.21
C ASP A 91 -15.84 31.38 -5.71
N GLN A 92 -16.23 31.04 -6.95
CA GLN A 92 -17.46 31.56 -7.55
C GLN A 92 -18.72 30.82 -7.03
N LEU A 93 -18.55 29.67 -6.39
CA LEU A 93 -19.63 28.88 -5.76
C LEU A 93 -19.81 29.21 -4.28
N ILE A 94 -18.78 29.74 -3.61
CA ILE A 94 -18.86 30.12 -2.20
C ILE A 94 -20.02 31.09 -1.96
N GLY A 95 -20.79 30.83 -0.91
CA GLY A 95 -21.98 31.61 -0.54
C GLY A 95 -23.27 31.19 -1.24
N SER A 96 -23.21 30.35 -2.27
CA SER A 96 -24.40 29.81 -2.94
C SER A 96 -25.13 28.79 -2.04
N LYS A 97 -26.39 28.54 -2.33
CA LYS A 97 -27.25 27.59 -1.61
C LYS A 97 -27.87 26.59 -2.56
N ALA A 98 -28.42 25.52 -2.01
CA ALA A 98 -29.21 24.56 -2.79
C ALA A 98 -30.33 25.26 -3.58
N GLY A 99 -30.44 24.92 -4.86
CA GLY A 99 -31.36 25.52 -5.81
C GLY A 99 -30.78 26.72 -6.57
N ASP A 100 -29.65 27.27 -6.15
CA ASP A 100 -29.00 28.36 -6.89
C ASP A 100 -28.41 27.81 -8.20
N VAL A 101 -28.55 28.61 -9.25
CA VAL A 101 -27.93 28.37 -10.54
C VAL A 101 -26.89 29.48 -10.76
N LYS A 102 -25.63 29.05 -10.90
CA LYS A 102 -24.49 29.94 -11.11
C LYS A 102 -23.88 29.72 -12.49
N GLU A 103 -23.49 30.78 -13.12
CA GLU A 103 -22.63 30.72 -14.29
C GLU A 103 -21.22 31.10 -13.85
N ILE A 104 -20.32 30.13 -13.89
CA ILE A 104 -18.92 30.31 -13.52
C ILE A 104 -18.04 30.21 -14.74
N THR A 105 -16.94 30.96 -14.76
CA THR A 105 -16.01 31.00 -15.88
C THR A 105 -14.63 30.55 -15.42
N VAL A 106 -14.01 29.68 -16.23
CA VAL A 106 -12.66 29.18 -16.04
C VAL A 106 -11.89 29.32 -17.33
N THR A 107 -10.65 29.79 -17.25
CA THR A 107 -9.77 29.87 -18.42
C THR A 107 -8.72 28.77 -18.32
N TYR A 108 -8.67 27.87 -19.30
CA TYR A 108 -7.65 26.84 -19.37
C TYR A 108 -6.27 27.48 -19.63
N PRO A 109 -5.20 27.01 -18.97
CA PRO A 109 -3.84 27.47 -19.24
C PRO A 109 -3.45 27.25 -20.71
N ASP A 110 -2.54 28.11 -21.23
CA ASP A 110 -2.04 27.97 -22.61
C ASP A 110 -1.29 26.68 -22.86
N ASP A 111 -0.73 26.07 -21.80
CA ASP A 111 0.00 24.80 -21.80
C ASP A 111 -0.85 23.61 -21.33
N TYR A 112 -2.18 23.77 -21.32
CA TYR A 112 -3.08 22.69 -20.92
C TYR A 112 -2.89 21.46 -21.83
N SER A 113 -2.92 20.26 -21.23
CA SER A 113 -2.63 19.00 -21.92
C SER A 113 -3.54 18.70 -23.11
N ASP A 114 -4.82 19.09 -23.03
CA ASP A 114 -5.73 19.07 -24.18
C ASP A 114 -5.59 20.38 -24.98
N THR A 115 -4.80 20.31 -26.04
CA THR A 115 -4.54 21.45 -26.94
C THR A 115 -5.77 21.98 -27.66
N THR A 116 -6.90 21.25 -27.63
CA THR A 116 -8.16 21.72 -28.27
C THR A 116 -8.90 22.70 -27.41
N VAL A 117 -8.59 22.81 -26.12
CA VAL A 117 -9.19 23.73 -25.15
C VAL A 117 -8.16 24.67 -24.49
N ALA A 118 -6.86 24.43 -24.70
CA ALA A 118 -5.78 25.24 -24.15
C ALA A 118 -5.99 26.72 -24.51
N GLY A 119 -5.85 27.63 -23.52
CA GLY A 119 -6.05 29.06 -23.65
C GLY A 119 -7.51 29.49 -23.83
N LEU A 120 -8.47 28.59 -23.92
CA LEU A 120 -9.89 28.93 -24.07
C LEU A 120 -10.57 29.14 -22.73
N THR A 121 -11.62 29.98 -22.74
CA THR A 121 -12.48 30.14 -21.56
C THR A 121 -13.70 29.22 -21.68
N ALA A 122 -13.89 28.39 -20.67
CA ALA A 122 -15.09 27.61 -20.46
C ALA A 122 -16.08 28.36 -19.57
N THR A 123 -17.36 28.19 -19.84
CA THR A 123 -18.46 28.65 -19.00
C THR A 123 -19.20 27.44 -18.48
N TYR A 124 -19.29 27.28 -17.16
CA TYR A 124 -20.06 26.24 -16.51
C TYR A 124 -21.36 26.84 -15.96
N LYS A 125 -22.49 26.33 -16.41
CA LYS A 125 -23.76 26.56 -15.75
C LYS A 125 -23.94 25.51 -14.68
N VAL A 126 -23.75 25.90 -13.41
CA VAL A 126 -23.78 25.00 -12.26
C VAL A 126 -25.07 25.19 -11.48
N THR A 127 -25.80 24.11 -11.23
CA THR A 127 -26.94 24.07 -10.32
C THR A 127 -26.50 23.39 -9.03
N VAL A 128 -26.63 24.06 -7.91
CA VAL A 128 -26.30 23.50 -6.59
C VAL A 128 -27.47 22.64 -6.10
N ASN A 129 -27.24 21.36 -5.86
CA ASN A 129 -28.27 20.44 -5.37
C ASN A 129 -28.34 20.43 -3.82
N TYR A 130 -27.21 20.24 -3.17
CA TYR A 130 -27.07 20.26 -1.70
C TYR A 130 -25.60 20.25 -1.27
N ILE A 131 -25.36 20.59 -0.01
CA ILE A 131 -24.07 20.35 0.67
C ILE A 131 -24.16 18.99 1.33
N SER A 132 -23.19 18.13 1.04
CA SER A 132 -23.08 16.79 1.64
C SER A 132 -22.42 16.89 3.01
N VAL A 133 -23.18 16.68 4.07
CA VAL A 133 -22.69 16.76 5.45
C VAL A 133 -22.44 15.36 5.99
N LYS A 134 -21.18 15.05 6.23
CA LYS A 134 -20.78 13.81 6.92
C LYS A 134 -20.88 14.03 8.43
N THR A 135 -21.66 13.19 9.11
CA THR A 135 -21.76 13.19 10.56
C THR A 135 -21.12 11.92 11.08
N VAL A 136 -20.03 12.06 11.80
CA VAL A 136 -19.36 10.95 12.50
C VAL A 136 -20.05 10.77 13.84
N PRO A 137 -20.60 9.58 14.14
CA PRO A 137 -21.28 9.33 15.40
C PRO A 137 -20.29 9.27 16.57
N GLU A 138 -20.77 9.58 17.76
CA GLU A 138 -20.01 9.35 18.98
C GLU A 138 -19.88 7.85 19.29
N TYR A 139 -18.74 7.45 19.86
CA TYR A 139 -18.48 6.08 20.28
C TYR A 139 -19.33 5.74 21.51
N THR A 140 -20.43 5.03 21.31
CA THR A 140 -21.41 4.68 22.35
C THR A 140 -21.82 3.22 22.27
N ASP A 141 -22.36 2.67 23.37
CA ASP A 141 -22.88 1.30 23.39
C ASP A 141 -23.97 1.08 22.32
N ALA A 142 -24.78 2.09 22.04
CA ALA A 142 -25.81 2.02 21.01
C ALA A 142 -25.20 1.90 19.60
N LEU A 143 -24.13 2.65 19.31
CA LEU A 143 -23.41 2.56 18.06
C LEU A 143 -22.75 1.19 17.89
N VAL A 144 -22.01 0.76 18.92
CA VAL A 144 -21.34 -0.55 18.92
C VAL A 144 -22.34 -1.67 18.64
N LYS A 145 -23.44 -1.70 19.37
CA LYS A 145 -24.49 -2.71 19.19
C LYS A 145 -25.10 -2.69 17.78
N LYS A 146 -25.33 -1.50 17.22
CA LYS A 146 -25.88 -1.34 15.86
C LYS A 146 -24.90 -1.81 14.80
N ALA A 147 -23.65 -1.37 14.90
CA ALA A 147 -22.62 -1.60 13.89
C ALA A 147 -22.05 -3.02 13.89
N THR A 148 -22.16 -3.73 15.01
CA THR A 148 -21.71 -5.13 15.15
C THR A 148 -22.87 -6.14 15.12
N ASP A 149 -24.07 -5.72 14.66
CA ASP A 149 -25.28 -6.56 14.64
C ASP A 149 -25.60 -7.24 15.99
N GLY A 150 -25.16 -6.61 17.09
CA GLY A 150 -25.39 -7.07 18.46
C GLY A 150 -24.36 -8.08 18.97
N GLU A 151 -23.30 -8.36 18.24
CA GLU A 151 -22.18 -9.20 18.70
C GLU A 151 -21.53 -8.58 19.94
N TYR A 152 -21.28 -7.27 19.91
CA TYR A 152 -20.85 -6.49 21.06
C TYR A 152 -21.96 -5.53 21.47
N THR A 153 -22.18 -5.39 22.79
CA THR A 153 -23.27 -4.57 23.32
C THR A 153 -22.81 -3.37 24.13
N THR A 154 -21.51 -3.28 24.41
CA THR A 154 -20.90 -2.17 25.15
C THR A 154 -19.59 -1.72 24.51
N THR A 155 -19.26 -0.46 24.68
CA THR A 155 -17.97 0.13 24.27
C THR A 155 -16.80 -0.57 24.92
N ASP A 156 -16.89 -0.94 26.20
CA ASP A 156 -15.82 -1.66 26.90
C ASP A 156 -15.50 -3.01 26.27
N ALA A 157 -16.56 -3.79 25.94
CA ALA A 157 -16.40 -5.11 25.34
C ALA A 157 -15.77 -5.00 23.93
N TYR A 158 -16.19 -4.02 23.15
CA TYR A 158 -15.68 -3.79 21.81
C TYR A 158 -14.25 -3.22 21.81
N THR A 159 -13.95 -2.28 22.72
CA THR A 159 -12.59 -1.77 22.91
C THR A 159 -11.61 -2.89 23.28
N LYS A 160 -12.06 -3.83 24.13
CA LYS A 160 -11.25 -5.01 24.46
C LYS A 160 -10.98 -5.87 23.23
N HIS A 161 -11.97 -6.12 22.40
CA HIS A 161 -11.83 -6.84 21.14
C HIS A 161 -10.86 -6.13 20.19
N LEU A 162 -11.02 -4.82 19.96
CA LEU A 162 -10.09 -4.05 19.14
C LEU A 162 -8.63 -4.16 19.62
N ARG A 163 -8.41 -4.13 20.94
CA ARG A 163 -7.07 -4.30 21.52
C ARG A 163 -6.53 -5.71 21.31
N GLU A 164 -7.39 -6.73 21.41
CA GLU A 164 -6.99 -8.13 21.15
C GLU A 164 -6.63 -8.34 19.69
N ASP A 165 -7.37 -7.77 18.75
CA ASP A 165 -7.09 -7.83 17.31
C ASP A 165 -5.78 -7.09 16.98
N LEU A 166 -5.63 -5.85 17.45
CA LEU A 166 -4.40 -5.09 17.29
C LEU A 166 -3.18 -5.82 17.87
N GLN A 167 -3.36 -6.52 19.01
CA GLN A 167 -2.27 -7.31 19.60
C GLN A 167 -1.92 -8.52 18.75
N ALA A 168 -2.90 -9.16 18.13
CA ALA A 168 -2.65 -10.27 17.21
C ALA A 168 -1.90 -9.79 15.96
N ASP A 169 -2.32 -8.67 15.38
CA ASP A 169 -1.66 -8.06 14.21
C ASP A 169 -0.23 -7.62 14.56
N LYS A 170 -0.04 -6.89 15.65
CA LYS A 170 1.29 -6.45 16.12
C LYS A 170 2.23 -7.62 16.39
N ASN A 171 1.72 -8.73 16.95
CA ASN A 171 2.53 -9.92 17.17
C ASN A 171 2.95 -10.55 15.83
N LYS A 172 2.04 -10.64 14.85
CA LYS A 172 2.33 -11.17 13.52
C LYS A 172 3.39 -10.31 12.83
N ASP A 173 3.18 -9.00 12.79
CA ASP A 173 4.11 -8.05 12.16
C ASP A 173 5.50 -8.12 12.81
N ALA A 174 5.56 -8.16 14.15
CA ALA A 174 6.80 -8.28 14.87
C ALA A 174 7.50 -9.63 14.66
N ASP A 175 6.75 -10.72 14.54
CA ASP A 175 7.33 -12.04 14.22
C ASP A 175 7.94 -12.04 12.81
N ASP A 176 7.28 -11.42 11.83
CA ASP A 176 7.78 -11.31 10.46
C ASP A 176 9.01 -10.39 10.39
N GLU A 177 9.03 -9.27 11.12
CA GLU A 177 10.18 -8.36 11.23
C GLU A 177 11.37 -9.04 11.94
N ASP A 178 11.14 -9.76 13.03
CA ASP A 178 12.17 -10.54 13.74
C ASP A 178 12.80 -11.58 12.81
N LYS A 179 11.97 -12.33 12.05
CA LYS A 179 12.43 -13.31 11.05
C LYS A 179 13.30 -12.65 9.97
N ALA A 180 12.84 -11.51 9.44
CA ALA A 180 13.59 -10.74 8.44
C ALA A 180 14.93 -10.23 8.99
N SER A 181 14.93 -9.73 10.23
CA SER A 181 16.14 -9.24 10.91
C SER A 181 17.16 -10.35 11.14
N VAL A 182 16.71 -11.53 11.53
CA VAL A 182 17.55 -12.72 11.72
C VAL A 182 18.14 -13.19 10.38
N LEU A 183 17.34 -13.24 9.31
CA LEU A 183 17.82 -13.60 7.97
C LEU A 183 18.86 -12.60 7.46
N LYS A 184 18.58 -11.29 7.59
CA LYS A 184 19.52 -10.21 7.24
C LYS A 184 20.85 -10.34 7.99
N ALA A 185 20.80 -10.64 9.30
CA ALA A 185 22.02 -10.83 10.10
C ALA A 185 22.86 -12.03 9.64
N VAL A 186 22.22 -13.09 9.08
CA VAL A 186 22.92 -14.21 8.42
C VAL A 186 23.50 -13.76 7.09
N GLU A 187 22.75 -13.05 6.28
CA GLU A 187 23.18 -12.55 4.98
C GLU A 187 24.41 -11.64 5.07
N GLU A 188 24.51 -10.82 6.11
CA GLU A 188 25.65 -9.94 6.34
C GLU A 188 26.94 -10.70 6.67
N LYS A 189 26.82 -11.91 7.25
CA LYS A 189 27.97 -12.78 7.57
C LYS A 189 28.42 -13.65 6.39
N VAL A 190 27.60 -13.73 5.32
CA VAL A 190 27.89 -14.58 4.17
C VAL A 190 28.67 -13.83 3.10
N THR A 191 29.74 -14.43 2.60
CA THR A 191 30.48 -13.92 1.44
C THR A 191 30.05 -14.70 0.18
N PHE A 192 29.59 -13.97 -0.82
CA PHE A 192 29.18 -14.55 -2.11
C PHE A 192 30.37 -14.58 -3.07
N GLU A 193 30.75 -15.79 -3.50
CA GLU A 193 31.82 -15.95 -4.50
C GLU A 193 31.31 -15.73 -5.94
N LYS A 194 30.04 -16.03 -6.20
CA LYS A 194 29.45 -15.95 -7.54
C LYS A 194 27.92 -15.88 -7.48
N TYR A 195 27.36 -15.00 -8.28
CA TYR A 195 25.93 -14.94 -8.54
C TYR A 195 25.54 -15.70 -9.82
N PRO A 196 24.30 -16.20 -9.92
CA PRO A 196 23.77 -16.82 -11.12
C PRO A 196 23.41 -15.76 -12.16
N GLU A 197 24.41 -15.24 -12.87
CA GLU A 197 24.26 -14.11 -13.81
C GLU A 197 23.18 -14.32 -14.88
N ASP A 198 23.00 -15.55 -15.37
CA ASP A 198 22.00 -15.85 -16.39
C ASP A 198 20.57 -15.79 -15.82
N GLU A 199 20.38 -16.19 -14.58
CA GLU A 199 19.09 -16.07 -13.86
C GLU A 199 18.78 -14.60 -13.57
N ILE A 200 19.77 -13.82 -13.10
CA ILE A 200 19.64 -12.38 -12.87
C ILE A 200 19.22 -11.67 -14.17
N LYS A 201 19.91 -11.93 -15.28
CA LYS A 201 19.56 -11.35 -16.60
C LYS A 201 18.15 -11.71 -17.03
N THR A 202 17.74 -12.96 -16.84
CA THR A 202 16.39 -13.43 -17.18
C THR A 202 15.34 -12.71 -16.35
N TYR A 203 15.57 -12.57 -15.04
CA TYR A 203 14.67 -11.89 -14.14
C TYR A 203 14.54 -10.40 -14.49
N ILE A 204 15.66 -9.71 -14.70
CA ILE A 204 15.67 -8.30 -15.14
C ILE A 204 14.90 -8.15 -16.46
N GLN A 205 15.16 -8.99 -17.46
CA GLN A 205 14.47 -8.91 -18.75
C GLN A 205 12.97 -9.11 -18.62
N THR A 206 12.54 -10.05 -17.78
CA THR A 206 11.11 -10.30 -17.51
C THR A 206 10.49 -9.07 -16.84
N THR A 207 11.13 -8.49 -15.83
CA THR A 207 10.64 -7.29 -15.14
C THR A 207 10.54 -6.09 -16.06
N VAL A 208 11.55 -5.87 -16.93
CA VAL A 208 11.50 -4.81 -17.94
C VAL A 208 10.34 -5.00 -18.91
N ASN A 209 10.12 -6.24 -19.39
CA ASN A 209 9.00 -6.54 -20.29
C ASN A 209 7.66 -6.28 -19.62
N ASN A 210 7.48 -6.70 -18.37
CA ASN A 210 6.27 -6.45 -17.59
C ASN A 210 6.05 -4.94 -17.38
N ALA A 211 7.10 -4.19 -17.05
CA ALA A 211 7.00 -2.74 -16.88
C ALA A 211 6.62 -2.03 -18.20
N LYS A 212 7.15 -2.46 -19.35
CA LYS A 212 6.72 -1.95 -20.67
C LYS A 212 5.26 -2.26 -20.98
N GLN A 213 4.83 -3.50 -20.71
CA GLN A 213 3.42 -3.89 -20.86
C GLN A 213 2.49 -3.06 -19.97
N ASN A 214 2.90 -2.82 -18.72
CA ASN A 214 2.12 -1.99 -17.81
C ASN A 214 2.03 -0.54 -18.28
N ALA A 215 3.10 0.04 -18.81
CA ALA A 215 3.08 1.37 -19.41
C ALA A 215 2.05 1.45 -20.55
N GLU A 216 2.02 0.44 -21.45
CA GLU A 216 1.01 0.34 -22.51
C GLU A 216 -0.41 0.26 -21.95
N ASN A 217 -0.62 -0.53 -20.87
CA ASN A 217 -1.93 -0.67 -20.23
C ASN A 217 -2.42 0.64 -19.59
N TYR A 218 -1.50 1.46 -19.07
CA TYR A 218 -1.79 2.81 -18.55
C TYR A 218 -1.90 3.87 -19.63
N GLY A 219 -1.59 3.55 -20.89
CA GLY A 219 -1.61 4.50 -22.01
C GLY A 219 -0.53 5.58 -21.92
N ILE A 220 0.58 5.32 -21.23
CA ILE A 220 1.72 6.23 -21.09
C ILE A 220 2.98 5.63 -21.70
N ASP A 221 3.93 6.47 -22.06
CA ASP A 221 5.23 5.98 -22.54
C ASP A 221 6.06 5.38 -21.41
N PHE A 222 7.02 4.52 -21.78
CA PHE A 222 7.84 3.78 -20.81
C PHE A 222 8.71 4.70 -19.93
N THR A 223 9.17 5.84 -20.46
CA THR A 223 9.97 6.80 -19.68
C THR A 223 9.13 7.44 -18.57
N THR A 224 7.91 7.86 -18.91
CA THR A 224 6.95 8.38 -17.93
C THR A 224 6.60 7.33 -16.88
N TYR A 225 6.41 6.06 -17.30
CA TYR A 225 6.14 4.95 -16.37
C TYR A 225 7.30 4.73 -15.39
N MET A 226 8.56 4.70 -15.89
CA MET A 226 9.74 4.54 -15.04
C MET A 226 9.90 5.70 -14.05
N ALA A 227 9.67 6.94 -14.50
CA ALA A 227 9.76 8.11 -13.62
C ALA A 227 8.71 8.07 -12.50
N TYR A 228 7.47 7.73 -12.84
CA TYR A 228 6.35 7.75 -11.90
C TYR A 228 6.39 6.58 -10.91
N PHE A 229 6.62 5.34 -11.39
CA PHE A 229 6.53 4.15 -10.55
C PHE A 229 7.86 3.72 -9.92
N TYR A 230 8.99 4.10 -10.52
CA TYR A 230 10.31 3.68 -10.05
C TYR A 230 11.23 4.86 -9.67
N GLY A 231 10.82 6.10 -9.91
CA GLY A 231 11.62 7.29 -9.65
C GLY A 231 12.90 7.34 -10.49
N CYS A 232 12.89 6.75 -11.72
CA CYS A 232 14.05 6.65 -12.59
C CYS A 232 13.91 7.61 -13.77
N SER A 233 14.95 8.43 -14.02
CA SER A 233 14.95 9.42 -15.10
C SER A 233 15.14 8.81 -16.50
N ASP A 234 15.72 7.62 -16.59
CA ASP A 234 16.04 6.93 -17.84
C ASP A 234 16.17 5.40 -17.66
N GLU A 235 16.24 4.68 -18.78
CA GLU A 235 16.32 3.21 -18.78
C GLU A 235 17.61 2.69 -18.13
N ALA A 236 18.73 3.44 -18.16
CA ALA A 236 19.99 3.01 -17.56
C ALA A 236 19.89 3.03 -16.02
N ALA A 237 19.34 4.11 -15.44
CA ALA A 237 19.07 4.21 -14.00
C ALA A 237 18.06 3.14 -13.54
N PHE A 238 17.05 2.86 -14.36
CA PHE A 238 16.10 1.80 -14.08
C PHE A 238 16.73 0.41 -14.07
N LEU A 239 17.57 0.10 -15.06
CA LEU A 239 18.29 -1.19 -15.12
C LEU A 239 19.27 -1.36 -13.95
N GLU A 240 19.97 -0.30 -13.54
CA GLU A 240 20.87 -0.32 -12.38
C GLU A 240 20.09 -0.59 -11.08
N LYS A 241 18.97 0.09 -10.89
CA LYS A 241 18.08 -0.15 -9.76
C LYS A 241 17.52 -1.57 -9.72
N LEU A 242 17.09 -2.09 -10.89
CA LEU A 242 16.64 -3.47 -11.01
C LEU A 242 17.78 -4.47 -10.73
N HIS A 243 18.96 -4.23 -11.23
CA HIS A 243 20.11 -5.12 -11.00
C HIS A 243 20.38 -5.26 -9.50
N THR A 244 20.47 -4.14 -8.79
CA THR A 244 20.68 -4.12 -7.34
C THR A 244 19.56 -4.87 -6.59
N ALA A 245 18.32 -4.63 -6.96
CA ALA A 245 17.15 -5.30 -6.32
C ALA A 245 17.18 -6.82 -6.58
N VAL A 246 17.46 -7.23 -7.81
CA VAL A 246 17.52 -8.65 -8.19
C VAL A 246 18.70 -9.36 -7.55
N GLU A 247 19.86 -8.71 -7.43
CA GLU A 247 20.99 -9.26 -6.67
C GLU A 247 20.62 -9.54 -5.22
N SER A 248 19.88 -8.62 -4.55
CA SER A 248 19.41 -8.82 -3.19
C SER A 248 18.49 -10.03 -3.07
N VAL A 249 17.50 -10.15 -3.97
CA VAL A 249 16.59 -11.32 -4.00
C VAL A 249 17.37 -12.62 -4.28
N MET A 250 18.35 -12.59 -5.17
CA MET A 250 19.19 -13.79 -5.46
C MET A 250 20.08 -14.15 -4.26
N LYS A 251 20.58 -13.16 -3.54
CA LYS A 251 21.34 -13.36 -2.31
C LYS A 251 20.52 -14.12 -1.27
N GLU A 252 19.32 -13.66 -1.00
CA GLU A 252 18.36 -14.30 -0.10
C GLU A 252 18.07 -15.74 -0.55
N LYS A 253 17.69 -15.95 -1.81
CA LYS A 253 17.41 -17.28 -2.36
C LYS A 253 18.60 -18.24 -2.21
N ILE A 254 19.82 -17.77 -2.41
CA ILE A 254 21.03 -18.58 -2.23
C ILE A 254 21.23 -18.95 -0.75
N VAL A 255 21.09 -17.97 0.16
CA VAL A 255 21.24 -18.20 1.61
C VAL A 255 20.24 -19.21 2.11
N VAL A 256 18.96 -18.98 1.83
CA VAL A 256 17.85 -19.87 2.21
C VAL A 256 18.08 -21.29 1.68
N SER A 257 18.37 -21.41 0.37
CA SER A 257 18.57 -22.73 -0.26
C SER A 257 19.77 -23.49 0.32
N CYS A 258 20.87 -22.79 0.63
CA CYS A 258 22.06 -23.43 1.22
C CYS A 258 21.77 -23.91 2.65
N ILE A 259 21.11 -23.09 3.47
CA ILE A 259 20.74 -23.48 4.84
C ILE A 259 19.77 -24.66 4.81
N ALA A 260 18.79 -24.62 3.90
CA ALA A 260 17.81 -25.69 3.75
C ALA A 260 18.48 -27.04 3.38
N LEU A 261 19.38 -27.02 2.38
CA LEU A 261 20.09 -28.23 1.95
C LEU A 261 21.03 -28.78 3.02
N ASP A 262 21.69 -27.91 3.80
CA ASP A 262 22.65 -28.31 4.83
C ASP A 262 21.97 -28.90 6.08
N ASN A 263 20.68 -28.61 6.28
CA ASN A 263 19.94 -28.96 7.51
C ASN A 263 18.67 -29.80 7.25
N ASP A 264 18.48 -30.29 6.01
CA ASP A 264 17.31 -31.10 5.61
C ASP A 264 15.97 -30.36 5.85
N LEU A 265 15.93 -29.06 5.49
CA LEU A 265 14.77 -28.18 5.69
C LEU A 265 14.00 -27.89 4.38
N VAL A 266 14.37 -28.52 3.27
CA VAL A 266 13.63 -28.35 2.02
C VAL A 266 12.20 -28.80 2.23
N ALA A 267 11.26 -27.94 1.87
CA ALA A 267 9.83 -28.18 2.07
C ALA A 267 9.35 -29.47 1.41
N ASP A 268 8.60 -30.25 2.14
CA ASP A 268 7.91 -31.41 1.60
C ASP A 268 6.48 -31.05 1.12
N ALA A 269 5.73 -32.04 0.65
CA ALA A 269 4.39 -31.82 0.11
C ALA A 269 3.39 -31.29 1.16
N ASP A 270 3.57 -31.63 2.43
CA ASP A 270 2.70 -31.14 3.52
C ASP A 270 3.04 -29.69 3.86
N ASP A 271 4.33 -29.31 3.86
CA ASP A 271 4.80 -27.94 4.03
C ASP A 271 4.26 -27.02 2.92
N VAL A 272 4.39 -27.44 1.66
CA VAL A 272 3.88 -26.70 0.49
C VAL A 272 2.37 -26.52 0.59
N LYS A 273 1.65 -27.56 1.02
CA LYS A 273 0.20 -27.46 1.21
C LYS A 273 -0.17 -26.49 2.33
N ALA A 274 0.58 -26.49 3.43
CA ALA A 274 0.37 -25.56 4.55
C ALA A 274 0.64 -24.12 4.11
N TYR A 275 1.73 -23.89 3.37
CA TYR A 275 2.06 -22.56 2.84
C TYR A 275 1.00 -22.07 1.85
N ARG A 276 0.51 -22.93 0.96
CA ARG A 276 -0.59 -22.58 0.04
C ARG A 276 -1.86 -22.15 0.78
N ALA A 277 -2.22 -22.85 1.87
CA ALA A 277 -3.36 -22.48 2.70
C ALA A 277 -3.16 -21.10 3.38
N LYS A 278 -1.95 -20.82 3.87
CA LYS A 278 -1.57 -19.50 4.41
C LYS A 278 -1.70 -18.40 3.36
N VAL A 279 -1.19 -18.62 2.15
CA VAL A 279 -1.33 -17.66 1.03
C VAL A 279 -2.80 -17.39 0.71
N MET A 280 -3.64 -18.43 0.73
CA MET A 280 -5.09 -18.26 0.50
C MET A 280 -5.75 -17.42 1.59
N GLU A 281 -5.43 -17.65 2.85
CA GLU A 281 -5.96 -16.91 3.99
C GLU A 281 -5.50 -15.45 3.98
N ASP A 282 -4.20 -15.21 3.87
CA ASP A 282 -3.60 -13.87 3.90
C ASP A 282 -4.11 -12.97 2.74
N ASN A 283 -4.33 -13.55 1.55
CA ASN A 283 -4.77 -12.83 0.37
C ASN A 283 -6.28 -12.97 0.08
N LYS A 284 -7.05 -13.62 0.96
CA LYS A 284 -8.49 -13.87 0.80
C LYS A 284 -8.83 -14.52 -0.54
N LEU A 285 -7.99 -15.48 -0.97
CA LEU A 285 -8.20 -16.25 -2.20
C LEU A 285 -9.16 -17.41 -1.93
N GLU A 286 -10.03 -17.71 -2.91
CA GLU A 286 -11.11 -18.68 -2.72
C GLU A 286 -10.72 -20.10 -3.15
N SER A 287 -9.64 -20.25 -3.93
CA SER A 287 -9.26 -21.57 -4.49
C SER A 287 -7.76 -21.70 -4.77
N ASP A 288 -7.29 -22.95 -4.86
CA ASP A 288 -5.94 -23.27 -5.34
C ASP A 288 -5.64 -22.67 -6.71
N ALA A 289 -6.64 -22.64 -7.60
CA ALA A 289 -6.50 -22.05 -8.93
C ALA A 289 -6.25 -20.51 -8.88
N ASP A 290 -6.67 -19.85 -7.82
CA ASP A 290 -6.35 -18.43 -7.62
C ASP A 290 -4.91 -18.25 -7.16
N VAL A 291 -4.39 -19.15 -6.32
CA VAL A 291 -2.97 -19.17 -5.94
C VAL A 291 -2.09 -19.40 -7.18
N ASP A 292 -2.45 -20.35 -8.03
CA ASP A 292 -1.69 -20.70 -9.24
C ASP A 292 -1.60 -19.57 -10.29
N LYS A 293 -2.42 -18.52 -10.16
CA LYS A 293 -2.29 -17.30 -10.99
C LYS A 293 -1.07 -16.45 -10.62
N TYR A 294 -0.64 -16.52 -9.36
CA TYR A 294 0.40 -15.64 -8.82
C TYR A 294 1.68 -16.39 -8.46
N TYR A 295 1.61 -17.70 -8.17
CA TYR A 295 2.72 -18.51 -7.71
C TYR A 295 2.85 -19.77 -8.56
N SER A 296 4.05 -20.03 -9.05
CA SER A 296 4.40 -21.34 -9.61
C SER A 296 4.60 -22.38 -8.48
N GLU A 297 4.59 -23.65 -8.83
CA GLU A 297 4.90 -24.73 -7.87
C GLU A 297 6.32 -24.55 -7.29
N ASP A 298 7.29 -24.14 -8.10
CA ASP A 298 8.66 -23.89 -7.64
C ASP A 298 8.72 -22.70 -6.66
N ASP A 299 7.91 -21.65 -6.86
CA ASP A 299 7.81 -20.54 -5.91
C ASP A 299 7.21 -21.01 -4.57
N LEU A 300 6.16 -21.80 -4.61
CA LEU A 300 5.54 -22.35 -3.40
C LEU A 300 6.50 -23.25 -2.61
N ILE A 301 7.26 -24.11 -3.30
CA ILE A 301 8.31 -24.93 -2.67
C ILE A 301 9.38 -24.03 -2.06
N PHE A 302 9.80 -22.98 -2.77
CA PHE A 302 10.81 -22.05 -2.25
C PHE A 302 10.32 -21.34 -0.99
N TYR A 303 9.15 -20.70 -1.03
CA TYR A 303 8.63 -19.96 0.11
C TYR A 303 8.27 -20.84 1.31
N ALA A 304 7.77 -22.06 1.08
CA ALA A 304 7.58 -23.02 2.16
C ALA A 304 8.93 -23.45 2.78
N THR A 305 9.97 -23.61 1.95
CA THR A 305 11.34 -23.89 2.41
C THR A 305 11.90 -22.72 3.22
N GLU A 306 11.65 -21.50 2.79
CA GLU A 306 12.04 -20.27 3.48
C GLU A 306 11.43 -20.20 4.89
N GLU A 307 10.14 -20.48 5.04
CA GLU A 307 9.49 -20.56 6.36
C GLU A 307 10.19 -21.56 7.28
N ASN A 308 10.52 -22.76 6.76
CA ASN A 308 11.25 -23.77 7.52
C ASN A 308 12.64 -23.28 7.96
N VAL A 309 13.34 -22.56 7.07
CA VAL A 309 14.66 -21.97 7.36
C VAL A 309 14.55 -20.85 8.38
N LEU A 310 13.56 -19.95 8.24
CA LEU A 310 13.34 -18.86 9.18
C LEU A 310 13.02 -19.39 10.58
N ASP A 311 12.16 -20.38 10.69
CA ASP A 311 11.85 -21.05 11.96
C ASP A 311 13.08 -21.76 12.58
N PHE A 312 13.94 -22.32 11.75
CA PHE A 312 15.20 -22.93 12.19
C PHE A 312 16.17 -21.87 12.71
N LEU A 313 16.27 -20.72 12.04
CA LEU A 313 17.15 -19.62 12.43
C LEU A 313 16.65 -18.96 13.72
N MET A 314 15.35 -18.68 13.82
CA MET A 314 14.74 -18.10 15.02
C MET A 314 14.98 -18.91 16.28
N LYS A 315 14.93 -20.25 16.19
CA LYS A 315 15.24 -21.15 17.32
C LYS A 315 16.70 -21.06 17.80
N ARG A 316 17.61 -20.46 17.03
CA ARG A 316 19.04 -20.32 17.31
C ARG A 316 19.46 -18.89 17.57
N ALA A 317 18.63 -17.94 17.15
CA ALA A 317 18.90 -16.52 17.34
C ALA A 317 18.81 -16.12 18.83
N VAL A 318 19.58 -15.13 19.20
CA VAL A 318 19.64 -14.57 20.56
C VAL A 318 19.16 -13.13 20.53
N GLU A 319 18.15 -12.86 21.34
CA GLU A 319 17.62 -11.50 21.51
C GLU A 319 18.66 -10.58 22.15
N LYS A 320 18.85 -9.41 21.56
CA LYS A 320 19.61 -8.30 22.16
C LYS A 320 18.65 -7.27 22.74
N THR A 321 19.06 -6.67 23.86
CA THR A 321 18.39 -5.47 24.33
C THR A 321 18.74 -4.30 23.40
N ALA A 322 17.72 -3.59 22.87
CA ALA A 322 17.92 -2.39 22.09
C ALA A 322 18.82 -1.39 22.85
N THR A 323 19.90 -0.95 22.23
CA THR A 323 20.73 0.14 22.78
C THR A 323 20.26 1.46 22.17
N ALA A 324 20.42 2.56 22.90
CA ALA A 324 19.96 3.90 22.44
C ALA A 324 20.57 4.36 21.09
N THR A 325 21.55 3.61 20.56
CA THR A 325 22.14 3.84 19.24
C THR A 325 21.38 3.17 18.10
N ASP A 326 20.54 2.18 18.38
CA ASP A 326 19.79 1.43 17.36
C ASP A 326 18.50 2.20 16.98
N ALA A 327 17.97 3.03 17.89
CA ALA A 327 16.78 3.85 17.66
C ALA A 327 16.98 5.05 16.70
N ASP A 328 18.22 5.52 16.51
CA ASP A 328 18.53 6.66 15.62
C ASP A 328 18.71 6.26 14.14
N SER A 329 18.80 4.96 13.83
CA SER A 329 18.97 4.49 12.44
C SER A 329 17.64 4.34 11.69
N GLU A 330 16.52 4.14 12.39
CA GLU A 330 15.19 3.98 11.76
C GLU A 330 14.51 5.31 11.41
N THR A 331 14.90 6.43 12.06
CA THR A 331 14.28 7.74 11.84
C THR A 331 14.84 8.52 10.64
N THR A 332 15.89 8.05 9.97
CA THR A 332 16.52 8.77 8.85
C THR A 332 16.06 8.34 7.46
N GLU A 333 15.24 7.29 7.31
CA GLU A 333 14.72 6.88 6.00
C GLU A 333 13.32 7.45 5.65
N SER A 334 12.63 8.13 6.59
CA SER A 334 11.25 8.65 6.37
C SER A 334 11.15 10.16 6.09
N GLU A 335 12.26 10.92 6.04
CA GLU A 335 12.24 12.39 5.85
C GLU A 335 12.81 12.88 4.51
N THR A 336 12.61 12.16 3.41
CA THR A 336 12.90 12.75 2.09
C THR A 336 11.83 12.39 1.08
N THR A 337 10.64 13.00 1.22
CA THR A 337 9.76 13.32 0.08
C THR A 337 8.79 14.44 0.49
N GLU A 338 9.24 15.69 0.33
CA GLU A 338 8.36 16.81 -0.01
C GLU A 338 8.33 17.00 -1.53
#